data_55f6c66a6b1ad953e96488e3b837f510
#
_entry.id   55f6c66a6b1ad953e96488e3b837f510
#
_cell.length_a   1.000
_cell.length_b   1.000
_cell.length_c   1.000
_cell.angle_alpha   90.00
_cell.angle_beta   90.00
_cell.angle_gamma   90.00
#
_symmetry.space_group_name_H-M   'P 1'
#
loop_
_entity.id
_entity.type
_entity.pdbx_description
1 polymer ?
#
loop_
_entity_poly.entity_id
_entity_poly.type
_entity_poly.pdbx_seq_one_letter_code
_entity_poly.pdbx_strand_id
1 'polypeptide(L)'
;MKTHRIARLSAIAAALWLVACSAPATPTPHPPLTLSWSVWPGYYPMAIAQHQGLFAKHRVPVKIVVYDAYTETYTDYASGKVDGCEMVLGDLLLLLDKRASQVVMVTDSSEGGDQVVVSNAIQTIADLKGKRIGVHLGTYGELFVRKMLAANGLAPTDVTMVNINPEDVPAAFPDKIDAGHSFEPFTSQAAAKGGRVVFTSAATPGLIPNVFAFSAQVAQTRPNDIRAFVAAWFEAVDWMNAHPDEVPAVVAQVTGLKAEDIWMDGGDKVFTLAESRAAMTRGTDYRSLYFAGEEYVKFLTVTGSLNSAPDLEKLINPSFIQ
;
A
#
# COMPACT_ATOMS: atom_id res chain seq x y z
N MET A 1 -30.93 73.36 -69.28
CA MET A 1 -31.46 72.76 -68.04
C MET A 1 -31.00 71.25 -68.05
N LYS A 2 -29.98 70.96 -67.31
CA LYS A 2 -29.40 69.61 -67.22
C LYS A 2 -29.53 69.07 -65.82
N THR A 3 -30.28 68.02 -65.64
CA THR A 3 -30.49 67.30 -64.40
C THR A 3 -29.37 66.31 -64.18
N HIS A 4 -28.62 66.45 -63.08
CA HIS A 4 -27.62 65.45 -62.66
C HIS A 4 -28.30 64.39 -61.75
N ARG A 5 -28.22 63.11 -62.17
CA ARG A 5 -28.54 61.92 -61.35
C ARG A 5 -27.29 61.55 -60.59
N ILE A 6 -27.39 61.53 -59.25
CA ILE A 6 -26.38 61.05 -58.35
C ILE A 6 -26.67 59.54 -58.11
N ALA A 7 -25.78 58.70 -58.60
CA ALA A 7 -25.83 57.24 -58.28
C ALA A 7 -25.22 57.01 -56.89
N ARG A 8 -25.97 56.38 -56.00
CA ARG A 8 -25.51 55.90 -54.69
C ARG A 8 -24.98 54.51 -54.86
N LEU A 9 -23.67 54.32 -54.71
CA LEU A 9 -23.02 53.03 -54.57
C LEU A 9 -23.15 52.53 -53.12
N SER A 10 -23.91 51.48 -52.89
CA SER A 10 -24.00 50.81 -51.62
C SER A 10 -22.86 49.79 -51.52
N ALA A 11 -21.86 50.02 -50.69
CA ALA A 11 -20.82 49.04 -50.35
C ALA A 11 -21.35 48.03 -49.34
N ILE A 12 -21.55 46.80 -49.71
CA ILE A 12 -21.86 45.69 -48.79
C ILE A 12 -20.50 45.18 -48.25
N ALA A 13 -20.20 45.50 -47.03
CA ALA A 13 -19.08 44.94 -46.29
C ALA A 13 -19.44 43.52 -45.82
N ALA A 14 -18.93 42.48 -46.47
CA ALA A 14 -19.03 41.10 -46.02
C ALA A 14 -18.07 40.87 -44.83
N ALA A 15 -18.59 40.81 -43.61
CA ALA A 15 -17.82 40.41 -42.44
C ALA A 15 -17.60 38.91 -42.46
N LEU A 16 -16.42 38.41 -42.85
CA LEU A 16 -15.98 37.01 -42.67
C LEU A 16 -15.69 36.81 -41.20
N TRP A 17 -16.58 36.09 -40.52
CA TRP A 17 -16.30 35.51 -39.19
C TRP A 17 -15.34 34.35 -39.38
N LEU A 18 -14.07 34.53 -39.06
CA LEU A 18 -13.12 33.45 -38.86
C LEU A 18 -13.47 32.68 -37.56
N VAL A 19 -14.21 31.62 -37.67
CA VAL A 19 -14.35 30.65 -36.59
C VAL A 19 -12.99 29.94 -36.47
N ALA A 20 -12.15 30.47 -35.57
CA ALA A 20 -10.95 29.74 -35.14
C ALA A 20 -11.41 28.47 -34.40
N CYS A 21 -11.42 27.33 -35.09
CA CYS A 21 -11.47 26.03 -34.43
C CYS A 21 -10.22 25.92 -33.57
N SER A 22 -10.36 26.23 -32.27
CA SER A 22 -9.35 25.89 -31.28
C SER A 22 -9.26 24.37 -31.28
N ALA A 23 -8.22 23.81 -31.89
CA ALA A 23 -7.89 22.39 -31.70
C ALA A 23 -7.79 22.13 -30.19
N PRO A 24 -8.39 21.05 -29.67
CA PRO A 24 -8.22 20.71 -28.27
C PRO A 24 -6.73 20.65 -27.97
N ALA A 25 -6.28 21.42 -26.99
CA ALA A 25 -4.88 21.39 -26.56
C ALA A 25 -4.51 19.95 -26.26
N THR A 26 -3.51 19.43 -26.95
CA THR A 26 -2.96 18.10 -26.66
C THR A 26 -2.48 18.17 -25.21
N PRO A 27 -2.96 17.31 -24.31
CA PRO A 27 -2.51 17.34 -22.92
C PRO A 27 -1.00 17.25 -22.88
N THR A 28 -0.35 18.20 -22.21
CA THR A 28 1.11 18.12 -21.99
C THR A 28 1.37 16.81 -21.26
N PRO A 29 2.24 15.92 -21.75
CA PRO A 29 2.51 14.67 -21.08
C PRO A 29 3.01 14.95 -19.67
N HIS A 30 2.31 14.46 -18.66
CA HIS A 30 2.83 14.49 -17.29
C HIS A 30 4.09 13.64 -17.18
N PRO A 31 5.05 13.99 -16.32
CA PRO A 31 6.16 13.10 -16.00
C PRO A 31 5.59 11.77 -15.44
N PRO A 32 6.31 10.65 -15.58
CA PRO A 32 5.88 9.38 -15.01
C PRO A 32 5.54 9.51 -13.52
N LEU A 33 4.47 8.82 -13.07
CA LEU A 33 4.25 8.60 -11.64
C LEU A 33 5.41 7.76 -11.10
N THR A 34 6.10 8.24 -10.11
CA THR A 34 7.16 7.48 -9.44
C THR A 34 6.54 6.75 -8.25
N LEU A 35 6.53 5.42 -8.29
CA LEU A 35 5.85 4.57 -7.32
C LEU A 35 6.84 3.61 -6.67
N SER A 36 6.75 3.43 -5.35
CA SER A 36 7.63 2.54 -4.59
C SER A 36 6.88 1.34 -4.03
N TRP A 37 7.58 0.21 -3.94
CA TRP A 37 7.12 -1.01 -3.31
C TRP A 37 8.31 -1.88 -2.87
N SER A 38 8.08 -2.84 -1.99
CA SER A 38 9.02 -3.90 -1.62
C SER A 38 8.42 -5.26 -1.99
N VAL A 39 9.23 -6.31 -1.91
CA VAL A 39 8.80 -7.66 -2.29
C VAL A 39 7.86 -8.23 -1.23
N TRP A 40 6.58 -8.30 -1.59
CA TRP A 40 5.48 -8.86 -0.81
C TRP A 40 4.41 -9.38 -1.77
N PRO A 41 3.74 -10.52 -1.53
CA PRO A 41 2.79 -11.10 -2.48
C PRO A 41 1.68 -10.17 -2.92
N GLY A 42 1.11 -9.38 -2.00
CA GLY A 42 0.09 -8.38 -2.29
C GLY A 42 0.54 -7.27 -3.22
N TYR A 43 1.86 -7.07 -3.36
CA TYR A 43 2.45 -6.02 -4.18
C TYR A 43 2.91 -6.51 -5.56
N TYR A 44 2.88 -7.81 -5.82
CA TYR A 44 3.28 -8.37 -7.13
C TYR A 44 2.47 -7.87 -8.33
N PRO A 45 1.21 -7.42 -8.20
CA PRO A 45 0.52 -6.78 -9.32
C PRO A 45 1.27 -5.60 -9.92
N MET A 46 2.12 -4.89 -9.14
CA MET A 46 2.99 -3.82 -9.65
C MET A 46 3.98 -4.35 -10.68
N ALA A 47 4.68 -5.45 -10.35
CA ALA A 47 5.64 -6.09 -11.26
C ALA A 47 4.94 -6.68 -12.49
N ILE A 48 3.79 -7.32 -12.30
CA ILE A 48 2.99 -7.89 -13.36
C ILE A 48 2.51 -6.79 -14.32
N ALA A 49 1.98 -5.68 -13.81
CA ALA A 49 1.53 -4.57 -14.62
C ALA A 49 2.67 -3.97 -15.47
N GLN A 50 3.88 -3.87 -14.91
CA GLN A 50 5.05 -3.45 -15.66
C GLN A 50 5.44 -4.47 -16.74
N HIS A 51 5.58 -5.74 -16.38
CA HIS A 51 6.01 -6.80 -17.28
C HIS A 51 5.04 -7.01 -18.45
N GLN A 52 3.73 -6.99 -18.17
CA GLN A 52 2.67 -7.16 -19.17
C GLN A 52 2.37 -5.88 -19.97
N GLY A 53 3.05 -4.76 -19.68
CA GLY A 53 2.83 -3.49 -20.38
C GLY A 53 1.48 -2.84 -20.08
N LEU A 54 0.84 -3.18 -18.94
CA LEU A 54 -0.50 -2.70 -18.61
C LEU A 54 -0.53 -1.19 -18.34
N PHE A 55 0.54 -0.62 -17.79
CA PHE A 55 0.63 0.84 -17.64
C PHE A 55 0.57 1.56 -19.00
N ALA A 56 1.25 1.04 -20.01
CA ALA A 56 1.18 1.60 -21.37
C ALA A 56 -0.21 1.39 -22.00
N LYS A 57 -0.82 0.21 -21.80
CA LYS A 57 -2.18 -0.10 -22.26
C LYS A 57 -3.20 0.90 -21.69
N HIS A 58 -3.10 1.21 -20.41
CA HIS A 58 -3.96 2.18 -19.72
C HIS A 58 -3.49 3.64 -19.87
N ARG A 59 -2.42 3.90 -20.66
CA ARG A 59 -1.90 5.23 -20.98
C ARG A 59 -1.46 6.03 -19.75
N VAL A 60 -0.96 5.36 -18.73
CA VAL A 60 -0.36 5.98 -17.56
C VAL A 60 1.15 5.71 -17.54
N PRO A 61 2.00 6.75 -17.63
CA PRO A 61 3.43 6.59 -17.50
C PRO A 61 3.77 6.36 -16.02
N VAL A 62 4.40 5.22 -15.71
CA VAL A 62 4.82 4.82 -14.37
C VAL A 62 6.32 4.54 -14.37
N LYS A 63 7.01 4.99 -13.33
CA LYS A 63 8.37 4.61 -12.96
C LYS A 63 8.31 3.88 -11.64
N ILE A 64 8.68 2.61 -11.63
CA ILE A 64 8.72 1.79 -10.42
C ILE A 64 10.08 1.91 -9.74
N VAL A 65 10.08 1.98 -8.40
CA VAL A 65 11.24 1.88 -7.53
C VAL A 65 10.99 0.71 -6.58
N VAL A 66 11.84 -0.31 -6.65
CA VAL A 66 11.78 -1.50 -5.80
C VAL A 66 12.82 -1.33 -4.68
N TYR A 67 12.42 -1.67 -3.46
CA TYR A 67 13.31 -1.65 -2.29
C TYR A 67 13.45 -3.05 -1.70
N ASP A 68 14.63 -3.33 -1.15
CA ASP A 68 14.87 -4.59 -0.45
C ASP A 68 14.20 -4.62 0.93
N ALA A 69 14.11 -3.46 1.59
CA ALA A 69 13.46 -3.32 2.89
C ALA A 69 12.12 -2.57 2.77
N TYR A 70 11.09 -3.11 3.40
CA TYR A 70 9.76 -2.49 3.47
C TYR A 70 9.82 -1.07 4.06
N THR A 71 10.62 -0.87 5.11
CA THR A 71 10.75 0.43 5.78
C THR A 71 11.32 1.55 4.90
N GLU A 72 12.07 1.21 3.85
CA GLU A 72 12.61 2.18 2.88
C GLU A 72 11.52 2.73 1.96
N THR A 73 10.52 1.90 1.59
CA THR A 73 9.45 2.30 0.67
C THR A 73 8.69 3.51 1.20
N TYR A 74 8.21 3.42 2.45
CA TYR A 74 7.41 4.49 3.03
C TYR A 74 8.27 5.66 3.54
N THR A 75 9.56 5.45 3.84
CA THR A 75 10.50 6.54 4.17
C THR A 75 10.69 7.46 2.97
N ASP A 76 10.90 6.90 1.79
CA ASP A 76 11.03 7.69 0.56
C ASP A 76 9.70 8.32 0.13
N TYR A 77 8.58 7.66 0.39
CA TYR A 77 7.26 8.27 0.24
C TYR A 77 7.10 9.48 1.17
N ALA A 78 7.40 9.35 2.45
CA ALA A 78 7.28 10.43 3.42
C ALA A 78 8.16 11.65 3.07
N SER A 79 9.35 11.41 2.49
CA SER A 79 10.27 12.46 2.06
C SER A 79 9.89 13.15 0.75
N GLY A 80 8.90 12.62 0.03
CA GLY A 80 8.43 13.15 -1.25
C GLY A 80 9.26 12.71 -2.47
N LYS A 81 10.14 11.73 -2.35
CA LYS A 81 10.92 11.19 -3.47
C LYS A 81 10.08 10.38 -4.45
N VAL A 82 8.97 9.80 -4.00
CA VAL A 82 8.02 9.05 -4.80
C VAL A 82 6.61 9.63 -4.67
N ASP A 83 5.77 9.49 -5.70
CA ASP A 83 4.41 10.05 -5.76
C ASP A 83 3.40 9.20 -4.99
N GLY A 84 3.57 7.90 -5.02
CA GLY A 84 2.72 6.91 -4.38
C GLY A 84 3.52 5.73 -3.87
N CYS A 85 2.94 5.04 -2.89
CA CYS A 85 3.58 3.92 -2.22
C CYS A 85 2.53 2.92 -1.74
N GLU A 86 2.92 1.67 -1.73
CA GLU A 86 2.17 0.58 -1.13
C GLU A 86 2.69 0.32 0.29
N MET A 87 1.78 0.26 1.27
CA MET A 87 2.16 0.09 2.67
C MET A 87 0.97 -0.33 3.54
N VAL A 88 1.25 -0.81 4.74
CA VAL A 88 0.24 -1.07 5.77
C VAL A 88 -0.46 0.23 6.17
N LEU A 89 -1.79 0.19 6.32
CA LEU A 89 -2.58 1.36 6.73
C LEU A 89 -2.05 1.99 8.03
N GLY A 90 -1.64 1.17 9.01
CA GLY A 90 -1.12 1.66 10.29
C GLY A 90 0.12 2.54 10.13
N ASP A 91 1.02 2.16 9.22
CA ASP A 91 2.23 2.94 8.94
C ASP A 91 1.92 4.22 8.15
N LEU A 92 0.96 4.17 7.22
CA LEU A 92 0.49 5.38 6.54
C LEU A 92 -0.03 6.43 7.52
N LEU A 93 -0.78 6.01 8.55
CA LEU A 93 -1.32 6.93 9.57
C LEU A 93 -0.20 7.71 10.29
N LEU A 94 0.96 7.08 10.51
CA LEU A 94 2.13 7.72 11.14
C LEU A 94 2.82 8.75 10.24
N LEU A 95 2.56 8.71 8.93
CA LEU A 95 3.19 9.60 7.97
C LEU A 95 2.36 10.84 7.64
N LEU A 96 1.09 10.90 8.06
CA LEU A 96 0.15 11.96 7.64
C LEU A 96 0.58 13.36 8.09
N ASP A 97 1.26 13.48 9.24
CA ASP A 97 1.85 14.74 9.70
C ASP A 97 3.00 15.22 8.79
N LYS A 98 3.68 14.30 8.12
CA LYS A 98 4.80 14.59 7.20
C LYS A 98 4.31 14.80 5.78
N ARG A 99 3.30 14.02 5.37
CA ARG A 99 2.78 14.05 4.00
C ARG A 99 1.29 13.78 3.97
N ALA A 100 0.51 14.80 3.62
CA ALA A 100 -0.91 14.63 3.35
C ALA A 100 -1.11 13.63 2.21
N SER A 101 -1.97 12.64 2.42
CA SER A 101 -2.13 11.48 1.56
C SER A 101 -3.58 11.14 1.31
N GLN A 102 -3.84 10.36 0.24
CA GLN A 102 -5.12 9.71 -0.01
C GLN A 102 -4.89 8.23 -0.34
N VAL A 103 -5.63 7.36 0.33
CA VAL A 103 -5.74 5.94 0.00
C VAL A 103 -6.67 5.80 -1.19
N VAL A 104 -6.21 5.17 -2.25
CA VAL A 104 -6.97 5.03 -3.50
C VAL A 104 -7.51 3.61 -3.70
N MET A 105 -6.95 2.61 -3.04
CA MET A 105 -7.41 1.22 -3.02
C MET A 105 -6.82 0.47 -1.82
N VAL A 106 -7.46 -0.62 -1.43
CA VAL A 106 -6.88 -1.67 -0.59
C VAL A 106 -6.31 -2.72 -1.54
N THR A 107 -5.05 -3.06 -1.39
CA THR A 107 -4.35 -3.98 -2.27
C THR A 107 -4.47 -5.43 -1.81
N ASP A 108 -4.31 -5.63 -0.53
CA ASP A 108 -4.29 -6.94 0.10
C ASP A 108 -4.54 -6.84 1.61
N SER A 109 -4.60 -7.99 2.27
CA SER A 109 -4.56 -8.13 3.71
C SER A 109 -3.66 -9.28 4.10
N SER A 110 -2.75 -9.07 5.04
CA SER A 110 -1.96 -10.17 5.60
C SER A 110 -2.88 -11.11 6.39
N GLU A 111 -3.03 -12.33 5.89
CA GLU A 111 -3.85 -13.39 6.49
C GLU A 111 -3.03 -14.67 6.73
N GLY A 112 -1.86 -14.53 7.33
CA GLY A 112 -0.90 -15.59 7.63
C GLY A 112 0.56 -15.17 7.45
N GLY A 113 0.82 -14.13 6.64
CA GLY A 113 2.16 -13.67 6.26
C GLY A 113 2.90 -12.95 7.39
N ASP A 114 2.20 -12.16 8.20
CA ASP A 114 2.77 -11.64 9.45
C ASP A 114 2.74 -12.73 10.51
N GLN A 115 3.87 -12.95 11.16
CA GLN A 115 4.08 -14.09 12.03
C GLN A 115 4.85 -13.70 13.29
N VAL A 116 4.64 -14.45 14.38
CA VAL A 116 5.48 -14.40 15.57
C VAL A 116 6.26 -15.68 15.68
N VAL A 117 7.58 -15.57 15.54
CA VAL A 117 8.54 -16.66 15.75
C VAL A 117 9.03 -16.66 17.20
N VAL A 118 9.14 -17.81 17.83
CA VAL A 118 9.66 -18.00 19.19
C VAL A 118 10.79 -19.01 19.22
N SER A 119 11.66 -18.91 20.23
CA SER A 119 12.68 -19.93 20.48
C SER A 119 12.05 -21.27 20.86
N ASN A 120 12.73 -22.38 20.56
CA ASN A 120 12.24 -23.73 20.86
C ASN A 120 12.02 -23.98 22.37
N ALA A 121 12.55 -23.14 23.26
CA ALA A 121 12.29 -23.20 24.70
C ALA A 121 10.87 -22.73 25.09
N ILE A 122 10.19 -21.98 24.23
CA ILE A 122 8.84 -21.47 24.42
C ILE A 122 7.87 -22.43 23.73
N GLN A 123 7.00 -23.09 24.50
CA GLN A 123 6.07 -24.09 23.96
C GLN A 123 4.71 -23.52 23.61
N THR A 124 4.23 -22.56 24.39
CA THR A 124 2.93 -21.88 24.22
C THR A 124 3.09 -20.38 24.28
N ILE A 125 2.08 -19.63 23.83
CA ILE A 125 2.09 -18.15 23.93
C ILE A 125 2.10 -17.72 25.41
N ALA A 126 1.53 -18.52 26.33
CA ALA A 126 1.56 -18.21 27.75
C ALA A 126 2.99 -18.20 28.34
N ASP A 127 3.91 -18.98 27.76
CA ASP A 127 5.33 -19.02 28.17
C ASP A 127 6.10 -17.74 27.80
N LEU A 128 5.48 -16.83 27.05
CA LEU A 128 6.04 -15.49 26.75
C LEU A 128 6.08 -14.58 27.97
N LYS A 129 5.40 -14.93 29.07
CA LYS A 129 5.46 -14.12 30.29
C LYS A 129 6.89 -13.95 30.80
N GLY A 130 7.31 -12.69 30.96
CA GLY A 130 8.68 -12.32 31.35
C GLY A 130 9.70 -12.40 30.22
N LYS A 131 9.31 -12.72 28.99
CA LYS A 131 10.21 -12.85 27.83
C LYS A 131 10.34 -11.55 27.05
N ARG A 132 11.41 -11.49 26.22
CA ARG A 132 11.71 -10.37 25.31
C ARG A 132 11.09 -10.66 23.95
N ILE A 133 10.25 -9.75 23.47
CA ILE A 133 9.62 -9.84 22.15
C ILE A 133 10.14 -8.70 21.28
N GLY A 134 10.85 -9.02 20.20
CA GLY A 134 11.26 -8.07 19.17
C GLY A 134 10.05 -7.66 18.33
N VAL A 135 9.80 -6.36 18.24
CA VAL A 135 8.70 -5.81 17.46
C VAL A 135 9.01 -4.34 17.15
N HIS A 136 8.60 -3.85 15.99
CA HIS A 136 8.72 -2.43 15.67
C HIS A 136 7.66 -1.65 16.47
N LEU A 137 8.13 -0.94 17.50
CA LEU A 137 7.26 -0.23 18.44
C LEU A 137 6.54 0.94 17.77
N GLY A 138 5.29 1.16 18.18
CA GLY A 138 4.46 2.24 17.67
C GLY A 138 3.92 2.00 16.27
N THR A 139 4.03 0.78 15.70
CA THR A 139 3.57 0.43 14.36
C THR A 139 2.49 -0.66 14.40
N TYR A 140 2.05 -1.09 13.21
CA TYR A 140 1.11 -2.19 13.05
C TYR A 140 1.60 -3.50 13.71
N GLY A 141 2.89 -3.77 13.68
CA GLY A 141 3.49 -4.96 14.27
C GLY A 141 3.29 -5.01 15.78
N GLU A 142 3.42 -3.88 16.48
CA GLU A 142 3.11 -3.84 17.91
C GLU A 142 1.62 -4.10 18.19
N LEU A 143 0.72 -3.52 17.39
CA LEU A 143 -0.71 -3.80 17.53
C LEU A 143 -1.00 -5.29 17.34
N PHE A 144 -0.41 -5.92 16.33
CA PHE A 144 -0.54 -7.34 16.08
C PHE A 144 -0.06 -8.20 17.25
N VAL A 145 1.13 -7.92 17.79
CA VAL A 145 1.65 -8.62 18.98
C VAL A 145 0.75 -8.42 20.20
N ARG A 146 0.24 -7.19 20.41
CA ARG A 146 -0.71 -6.91 21.52
C ARG A 146 -2.02 -7.69 21.35
N LYS A 147 -2.54 -7.85 20.14
CA LYS A 147 -3.74 -8.68 19.87
C LYS A 147 -3.45 -10.15 20.16
N MET A 148 -2.27 -10.67 19.77
CA MET A 148 -1.83 -12.03 20.13
C MET A 148 -1.81 -12.23 21.65
N LEU A 149 -1.16 -11.32 22.38
CA LEU A 149 -1.04 -11.41 23.85
C LEU A 149 -2.42 -11.40 24.50
N ALA A 150 -3.28 -10.45 24.12
CA ALA A 150 -4.63 -10.31 24.68
C ALA A 150 -5.50 -11.57 24.41
N ALA A 151 -5.44 -12.13 23.23
CA ALA A 151 -6.17 -13.36 22.87
C ALA A 151 -5.72 -14.58 23.70
N ASN A 152 -4.52 -14.53 24.31
CA ASN A 152 -3.96 -15.60 25.13
C ASN A 152 -3.85 -15.21 26.62
N GLY A 153 -4.59 -14.19 27.07
CA GLY A 153 -4.71 -13.79 28.49
C GLY A 153 -3.47 -13.09 29.05
N LEU A 154 -2.58 -12.56 28.19
CA LEU A 154 -1.41 -11.78 28.58
C LEU A 154 -1.64 -10.30 28.35
N ALA A 155 -1.14 -9.48 29.27
CA ALA A 155 -1.05 -8.03 29.09
C ALA A 155 0.28 -7.65 28.43
N PRO A 156 0.37 -6.51 27.75
CA PRO A 156 1.64 -5.99 27.24
C PRO A 156 2.73 -5.83 28.30
N THR A 157 2.34 -5.59 29.54
CA THR A 157 3.22 -5.48 30.72
C THR A 157 3.75 -6.83 31.22
N ASP A 158 3.22 -7.96 30.75
CA ASP A 158 3.72 -9.30 31.09
C ASP A 158 4.98 -9.68 30.30
N VAL A 159 5.36 -8.90 29.27
CA VAL A 159 6.51 -9.13 28.41
C VAL A 159 7.39 -7.89 28.31
N THR A 160 8.62 -8.04 27.83
CA THR A 160 9.49 -6.93 27.48
C THR A 160 9.51 -6.76 25.97
N MET A 161 8.86 -5.73 25.45
CA MET A 161 8.92 -5.42 24.03
C MET A 161 10.25 -4.71 23.71
N VAL A 162 10.96 -5.19 22.70
CA VAL A 162 12.25 -4.66 22.23
C VAL A 162 12.04 -4.06 20.85
N ASN A 163 12.41 -2.80 20.66
CA ASN A 163 12.23 -2.13 19.37
C ASN A 163 13.18 -2.68 18.31
N ILE A 164 12.66 -3.45 17.38
CA ILE A 164 13.41 -4.12 16.30
C ILE A 164 12.52 -4.10 15.06
N ASN A 165 13.08 -3.71 13.91
CA ASN A 165 12.39 -3.80 12.63
C ASN A 165 12.15 -5.29 12.26
N PRO A 166 11.05 -5.61 11.56
CA PRO A 166 10.77 -6.99 11.15
C PRO A 166 11.93 -7.66 10.41
N GLU A 167 12.61 -6.92 9.54
CA GLU A 167 13.75 -7.40 8.74
C GLU A 167 14.98 -7.73 9.59
N ASP A 168 15.10 -7.10 10.77
CA ASP A 168 16.24 -7.29 11.68
C ASP A 168 16.02 -8.41 12.71
N VAL A 169 14.80 -8.97 12.78
CA VAL A 169 14.46 -10.07 13.70
C VAL A 169 15.41 -11.25 13.58
N PRO A 170 15.78 -11.76 12.38
CA PRO A 170 16.72 -12.87 12.26
C PRO A 170 18.09 -12.58 12.87
N ALA A 171 18.56 -11.33 12.83
CA ALA A 171 19.86 -10.93 13.38
C ALA A 171 19.85 -10.82 14.93
N ALA A 172 18.67 -10.55 15.51
CA ALA A 172 18.48 -10.45 16.95
C ALA A 172 18.15 -11.80 17.63
N PHE A 173 17.60 -12.73 16.86
CA PHE A 173 17.07 -14.01 17.36
C PHE A 173 18.14 -15.13 17.35
N PRO A 174 18.24 -15.99 18.37
CA PRO A 174 17.49 -15.95 19.65
C PRO A 174 18.23 -15.18 20.77
N ASP A 175 19.40 -14.60 20.52
CA ASP A 175 20.31 -14.11 21.56
C ASP A 175 19.79 -12.84 22.27
N LYS A 176 19.24 -11.89 21.52
CA LYS A 176 18.74 -10.61 22.03
C LYS A 176 17.24 -10.62 22.37
N ILE A 177 16.46 -11.49 21.69
CA ILE A 177 15.02 -11.65 21.83
C ILE A 177 14.66 -13.11 21.91
N ASP A 178 13.62 -13.42 22.66
CA ASP A 178 13.10 -14.78 22.87
C ASP A 178 11.98 -15.10 21.86
N ALA A 179 11.35 -14.06 21.34
CA ALA A 179 10.32 -14.06 20.28
C ALA A 179 10.48 -12.83 19.40
N GLY A 180 9.94 -12.86 18.17
CA GLY A 180 9.96 -11.71 17.27
C GLY A 180 8.80 -11.72 16.29
N HIS A 181 8.20 -10.55 16.03
CA HIS A 181 7.27 -10.33 14.93
C HIS A 181 8.05 -10.04 13.65
N SER A 182 7.75 -10.79 12.61
CA SER A 182 8.31 -10.59 11.27
C SER A 182 7.39 -11.18 10.20
N PHE A 183 7.84 -11.17 8.97
CA PHE A 183 7.20 -11.74 7.78
C PHE A 183 8.25 -12.44 6.91
N GLU A 184 7.82 -13.16 5.87
CA GLU A 184 8.75 -13.86 4.97
C GLU A 184 9.56 -12.87 4.09
N PRO A 185 10.84 -13.17 3.81
CA PRO A 185 11.59 -14.40 4.16
C PRO A 185 12.24 -14.37 5.56
N PHE A 186 12.07 -13.31 6.33
CA PHE A 186 12.78 -13.12 7.61
C PHE A 186 12.31 -14.09 8.69
N THR A 187 11.04 -14.48 8.68
CA THR A 187 10.52 -15.49 9.63
C THR A 187 11.21 -16.84 9.43
N SER A 188 11.33 -17.28 8.17
CA SER A 188 12.07 -18.52 7.83
C SER A 188 13.53 -18.45 8.23
N GLN A 189 14.19 -17.29 8.08
CA GLN A 189 15.57 -17.10 8.53
C GLN A 189 15.70 -17.16 10.05
N ALA A 190 14.75 -16.63 10.81
CA ALA A 190 14.72 -16.74 12.26
C ALA A 190 14.41 -18.19 12.70
N ALA A 191 13.49 -18.86 12.02
CA ALA A 191 13.17 -20.27 12.27
C ALA A 191 14.40 -21.20 12.05
N ALA A 192 15.20 -20.95 11.02
CA ALA A 192 16.44 -21.69 10.76
C ALA A 192 17.48 -21.58 11.89
N LYS A 193 17.36 -20.57 12.76
CA LYS A 193 18.19 -20.40 13.96
C LYS A 193 17.62 -21.09 15.22
N GLY A 194 16.71 -22.04 15.06
CA GLY A 194 16.09 -22.77 16.15
C GLY A 194 14.83 -22.12 16.69
N GLY A 195 14.09 -21.44 15.82
CA GLY A 195 12.77 -20.88 16.10
C GLY A 195 11.64 -21.71 15.49
N ARG A 196 10.42 -21.35 15.88
CA ARG A 196 9.18 -21.83 15.28
C ARG A 196 8.10 -20.76 15.34
N VAL A 197 7.21 -20.76 14.37
CA VAL A 197 6.05 -19.86 14.36
C VAL A 197 5.01 -20.35 15.37
N VAL A 198 4.44 -19.44 16.17
CA VAL A 198 3.40 -19.74 17.17
C VAL A 198 2.13 -18.95 16.94
N PHE A 199 2.18 -17.88 16.15
CA PHE A 199 1.03 -17.04 15.84
C PHE A 199 1.20 -16.43 14.46
N THR A 200 0.09 -16.33 13.72
CA THR A 200 0.07 -15.72 12.40
C THR A 200 -1.11 -14.78 12.26
N SER A 201 -1.05 -13.87 11.29
CA SER A 201 -2.14 -12.92 10.98
C SER A 201 -3.43 -13.61 10.51
N ALA A 202 -3.40 -14.91 10.16
CA ALA A 202 -4.62 -15.69 9.91
C ALA A 202 -5.57 -15.73 11.12
N ALA A 203 -5.05 -15.54 12.34
CA ALA A 203 -5.87 -15.42 13.54
C ALA A 203 -6.53 -14.05 13.72
N THR A 204 -6.15 -13.07 12.91
CA THR A 204 -6.65 -11.68 12.97
C THR A 204 -6.98 -11.15 11.58
N PRO A 205 -7.87 -11.81 10.80
CA PRO A 205 -8.12 -11.48 9.41
C PRO A 205 -8.57 -10.03 9.24
N GLY A 206 -7.95 -9.31 8.30
CA GLY A 206 -8.21 -7.90 8.02
C GLY A 206 -7.59 -6.91 9.01
N LEU A 207 -6.89 -7.38 10.06
CA LEU A 207 -6.19 -6.48 11.00
C LEU A 207 -5.05 -5.71 10.32
N ILE A 208 -4.37 -6.33 9.36
CA ILE A 208 -3.20 -5.76 8.67
C ILE A 208 -3.57 -5.54 7.19
N PRO A 209 -4.39 -4.51 6.88
CA PRO A 209 -4.69 -4.16 5.50
C PRO A 209 -3.55 -3.36 4.89
N ASN A 210 -3.14 -3.74 3.69
CA ASN A 210 -2.24 -2.96 2.84
C ASN A 210 -3.05 -2.06 1.91
N VAL A 211 -2.53 -0.87 1.69
CA VAL A 211 -3.19 0.16 0.89
C VAL A 211 -2.21 0.77 -0.10
N PHE A 212 -2.73 1.19 -1.24
CA PHE A 212 -1.97 2.08 -2.11
C PHE A 212 -2.36 3.53 -1.82
N ALA A 213 -1.38 4.33 -1.44
CA ALA A 213 -1.56 5.74 -1.16
C ALA A 213 -0.79 6.62 -2.12
N PHE A 214 -1.40 7.73 -2.53
CA PHE A 214 -0.75 8.83 -3.22
C PHE A 214 -0.71 10.07 -2.34
N SER A 215 0.27 10.96 -2.57
CA SER A 215 0.19 12.27 -1.94
C SER A 215 -1.09 12.98 -2.34
N ALA A 216 -1.67 13.76 -1.41
CA ALA A 216 -2.90 14.51 -1.68
C ALA A 216 -2.74 15.46 -2.87
N GLN A 217 -1.53 16.02 -3.08
CA GLN A 217 -1.22 16.86 -4.24
C GLN A 217 -1.36 16.06 -5.55
N VAL A 218 -0.79 14.87 -5.65
CA VAL A 218 -0.88 14.04 -6.86
C VAL A 218 -2.33 13.59 -7.07
N ALA A 219 -3.03 13.20 -6.01
CA ALA A 219 -4.44 12.82 -6.09
C ALA A 219 -5.33 13.95 -6.61
N GLN A 220 -5.02 15.20 -6.26
CA GLN A 220 -5.74 16.36 -6.73
C GLN A 220 -5.37 16.75 -8.17
N THR A 221 -4.10 16.71 -8.54
CA THR A 221 -3.61 17.25 -9.83
C THR A 221 -3.59 16.21 -10.95
N ARG A 222 -3.57 14.91 -10.61
CA ARG A 222 -3.46 13.80 -11.57
C ARG A 222 -4.51 12.69 -11.36
N PRO A 223 -5.78 13.01 -11.09
CA PRO A 223 -6.79 12.00 -10.75
C PRO A 223 -7.02 10.97 -11.88
N ASN A 224 -6.86 11.37 -13.15
CA ASN A 224 -7.03 10.47 -14.27
C ASN A 224 -5.88 9.47 -14.40
N ASP A 225 -4.64 9.90 -14.10
CA ASP A 225 -3.49 9.01 -14.09
C ASP A 225 -3.62 7.97 -12.97
N ILE A 226 -4.12 8.37 -11.79
CA ILE A 226 -4.39 7.44 -10.69
C ILE A 226 -5.48 6.43 -11.07
N ARG A 227 -6.59 6.86 -11.70
CA ARG A 227 -7.63 5.91 -12.16
C ARG A 227 -7.08 4.92 -13.18
N ALA A 228 -6.25 5.40 -14.11
CA ALA A 228 -5.59 4.54 -15.10
C ALA A 228 -4.61 3.55 -14.44
N PHE A 229 -3.87 3.99 -13.42
CA PHE A 229 -3.01 3.14 -12.61
C PHE A 229 -3.83 2.06 -11.88
N VAL A 230 -4.91 2.45 -11.21
CA VAL A 230 -5.81 1.51 -10.50
C VAL A 230 -6.41 0.48 -11.46
N ALA A 231 -6.80 0.89 -12.66
CA ALA A 231 -7.31 -0.04 -13.68
C ALA A 231 -6.22 -1.03 -14.15
N ALA A 232 -5.00 -0.56 -14.36
CA ALA A 232 -3.85 -1.41 -14.71
C ALA A 232 -3.50 -2.39 -13.57
N TRP A 233 -3.60 -1.94 -12.32
CA TRP A 233 -3.40 -2.76 -11.14
C TRP A 233 -4.37 -3.95 -11.07
N PHE A 234 -5.67 -3.69 -11.14
CA PHE A 234 -6.66 -4.77 -11.03
C PHE A 234 -6.66 -5.70 -12.25
N GLU A 235 -6.27 -5.22 -13.43
CA GLU A 235 -6.00 -6.11 -14.56
C GLU A 235 -4.79 -7.02 -14.29
N ALA A 236 -3.77 -6.52 -13.60
CA ALA A 236 -2.64 -7.34 -13.18
C ALA A 236 -3.04 -8.37 -12.10
N VAL A 237 -3.95 -8.01 -11.18
CA VAL A 237 -4.54 -8.96 -10.21
C VAL A 237 -5.32 -10.06 -10.94
N ASP A 238 -6.11 -9.72 -11.94
CA ASP A 238 -6.84 -10.72 -12.73
C ASP A 238 -5.86 -11.65 -13.47
N TRP A 239 -4.77 -11.11 -14.03
CA TRP A 239 -3.72 -11.91 -14.64
C TRP A 239 -3.02 -12.82 -13.64
N MET A 240 -2.66 -12.30 -12.46
CA MET A 240 -2.05 -13.03 -11.36
C MET A 240 -2.87 -14.25 -10.95
N ASN A 241 -4.18 -14.05 -10.79
CA ASN A 241 -5.11 -15.12 -10.42
C ASN A 241 -5.27 -16.18 -11.52
N ALA A 242 -5.14 -15.80 -12.79
CA ALA A 242 -5.24 -16.71 -13.93
C ALA A 242 -3.93 -17.48 -14.21
N HIS A 243 -2.78 -16.96 -13.76
CA HIS A 243 -1.45 -17.50 -14.08
C HIS A 243 -0.56 -17.62 -12.83
N PRO A 244 -1.01 -18.25 -11.74
CA PRO A 244 -0.26 -18.26 -10.46
C PRO A 244 1.14 -18.87 -10.59
N ASP A 245 1.30 -19.88 -11.45
CA ASP A 245 2.59 -20.55 -11.67
C ASP A 245 3.63 -19.68 -12.41
N GLU A 246 3.18 -18.62 -13.11
CA GLU A 246 4.06 -17.73 -13.85
C GLU A 246 4.51 -16.52 -13.00
N VAL A 247 3.82 -16.22 -11.91
CA VAL A 247 4.08 -15.03 -11.05
C VAL A 247 5.52 -14.96 -10.57
N PRO A 248 6.13 -16.05 -10.02
CA PRO A 248 7.51 -15.96 -9.53
C PRO A 248 8.51 -15.55 -10.61
N ALA A 249 8.36 -16.08 -11.82
CA ALA A 249 9.24 -15.76 -12.94
C ALA A 249 9.08 -14.30 -13.39
N VAL A 250 7.84 -13.78 -13.42
CA VAL A 250 7.54 -12.39 -13.78
C VAL A 250 8.09 -11.42 -12.73
N VAL A 251 7.86 -11.69 -11.47
CA VAL A 251 8.37 -10.84 -10.36
C VAL A 251 9.89 -10.84 -10.36
N ALA A 252 10.54 -12.00 -10.53
CA ALA A 252 11.99 -12.14 -10.62
C ALA A 252 12.60 -11.28 -11.73
N GLN A 253 11.96 -11.23 -12.90
CA GLN A 253 12.43 -10.40 -14.03
C GLN A 253 12.38 -8.90 -13.73
N VAL A 254 11.42 -8.45 -12.93
CA VAL A 254 11.26 -7.03 -12.59
C VAL A 254 12.15 -6.62 -11.42
N THR A 255 12.31 -7.51 -10.43
CA THR A 255 13.07 -7.23 -9.20
C THR A 255 14.55 -7.58 -9.29
N GLY A 256 14.91 -8.49 -10.19
CA GLY A 256 16.28 -9.05 -10.26
C GLY A 256 16.54 -10.17 -9.23
N LEU A 257 15.55 -10.54 -8.44
CA LEU A 257 15.62 -11.69 -7.52
C LEU A 257 15.54 -13.00 -8.29
N LYS A 258 15.83 -14.11 -7.61
CA LYS A 258 15.61 -15.43 -8.19
C LYS A 258 14.14 -15.83 -8.01
N ALA A 259 13.59 -16.55 -9.00
CA ALA A 259 12.19 -17.00 -8.94
C ALA A 259 11.92 -17.92 -7.74
N GLU A 260 12.93 -18.71 -7.33
CA GLU A 260 12.87 -19.58 -6.16
C GLU A 260 12.81 -18.85 -4.81
N ASP A 261 13.23 -17.57 -4.79
CA ASP A 261 13.20 -16.70 -3.61
C ASP A 261 11.89 -15.87 -3.53
N ILE A 262 11.05 -15.96 -4.56
CA ILE A 262 9.75 -15.24 -4.59
C ILE A 262 8.72 -16.08 -3.83
N TRP A 263 8.32 -15.55 -2.68
CA TRP A 263 7.38 -16.23 -1.80
C TRP A 263 5.95 -16.20 -2.34
N MET A 264 5.29 -17.37 -2.41
CA MET A 264 3.94 -17.54 -2.94
C MET A 264 3.05 -18.43 -2.03
N ASP A 265 3.57 -18.92 -0.90
CA ASP A 265 2.95 -19.98 -0.11
C ASP A 265 1.75 -19.56 0.76
N GLY A 266 0.98 -18.59 0.31
CA GLY A 266 -0.18 -18.10 1.06
C GLY A 266 0.22 -17.13 2.19
N GLY A 267 -0.74 -16.81 3.03
CA GLY A 267 -0.51 -15.85 4.12
C GLY A 267 -0.74 -14.40 3.72
N ASP A 268 -1.08 -14.17 2.46
CA ASP A 268 -1.54 -12.89 1.96
C ASP A 268 -2.79 -13.07 1.11
N LYS A 269 -3.76 -12.21 1.33
CA LYS A 269 -4.99 -12.19 0.54
C LYS A 269 -4.97 -10.97 -0.37
N VAL A 270 -4.55 -11.17 -1.62
CA VAL A 270 -4.63 -10.13 -2.67
C VAL A 270 -6.08 -9.85 -3.01
N PHE A 271 -6.47 -8.58 -3.01
CA PHE A 271 -7.85 -8.18 -3.24
C PHE A 271 -8.14 -7.98 -4.73
N THR A 272 -9.25 -8.56 -5.17
CA THR A 272 -9.89 -8.19 -6.44
C THR A 272 -10.47 -6.78 -6.34
N LEU A 273 -10.81 -6.17 -7.49
CA LEU A 273 -11.48 -4.87 -7.52
C LEU A 273 -12.75 -4.86 -6.65
N ALA A 274 -13.54 -5.95 -6.67
CA ALA A 274 -14.77 -6.06 -5.89
C ALA A 274 -14.49 -6.10 -4.38
N GLU A 275 -13.48 -6.84 -3.95
CA GLU A 275 -13.06 -6.92 -2.55
C GLU A 275 -12.46 -5.61 -2.06
N SER A 276 -11.62 -4.95 -2.85
CA SER A 276 -11.08 -3.63 -2.53
C SER A 276 -12.18 -2.57 -2.35
N ARG A 277 -13.18 -2.56 -3.25
CA ARG A 277 -14.39 -1.71 -3.10
C ARG A 277 -15.14 -2.00 -1.81
N ALA A 278 -15.36 -3.28 -1.50
CA ALA A 278 -16.04 -3.68 -0.28
C ALA A 278 -15.27 -3.24 0.97
N ALA A 279 -13.94 -3.41 0.97
CA ALA A 279 -13.08 -3.00 2.08
C ALA A 279 -13.09 -1.48 2.30
N MET A 280 -13.23 -0.68 1.25
CA MET A 280 -13.34 0.79 1.34
C MET A 280 -14.75 1.28 1.69
N THR A 281 -15.63 0.38 2.15
CA THR A 281 -16.97 0.70 2.67
C THR A 281 -16.98 0.61 4.19
N ARG A 282 -17.73 1.48 4.87
CA ARG A 282 -17.87 1.38 6.33
C ARG A 282 -18.47 0.04 6.76
N GLY A 283 -17.89 -0.55 7.77
CA GLY A 283 -18.26 -1.83 8.35
C GLY A 283 -18.03 -1.87 9.86
N THR A 284 -18.26 -3.01 10.48
CA THR A 284 -18.19 -3.22 11.93
C THR A 284 -17.12 -4.22 12.34
N ASP A 285 -16.28 -4.64 11.41
CA ASP A 285 -15.15 -5.55 11.62
C ASP A 285 -13.93 -5.13 10.79
N TYR A 286 -12.80 -5.80 10.93
CA TYR A 286 -11.54 -5.49 10.26
C TYR A 286 -11.56 -5.63 8.72
N ARG A 287 -12.61 -6.20 8.13
CA ARG A 287 -12.77 -6.22 6.66
C ARG A 287 -13.08 -4.83 6.10
N SER A 288 -13.50 -3.91 6.97
CA SER A 288 -13.65 -2.49 6.64
C SER A 288 -12.38 -1.73 6.96
N LEU A 289 -11.83 -1.04 5.97
CA LEU A 289 -10.66 -0.16 6.15
C LEU A 289 -10.92 0.95 7.18
N TYR A 290 -12.17 1.43 7.27
CA TYR A 290 -12.56 2.42 8.29
C TYR A 290 -12.48 1.84 9.69
N PHE A 291 -13.01 0.63 9.89
CA PHE A 291 -12.96 -0.03 11.22
C PHE A 291 -11.51 -0.34 11.61
N ALA A 292 -10.72 -0.91 10.70
CA ALA A 292 -9.29 -1.14 10.93
C ALA A 292 -8.55 0.17 11.24
N GLY A 293 -8.83 1.24 10.48
CA GLY A 293 -8.25 2.57 10.69
C GLY A 293 -8.61 3.16 12.05
N GLU A 294 -9.86 3.04 12.51
CA GLU A 294 -10.30 3.49 13.84
C GLU A 294 -9.56 2.75 14.97
N GLU A 295 -9.34 1.43 14.83
CA GLU A 295 -8.57 0.63 15.79
C GLU A 295 -7.08 1.03 15.79
N TYR A 296 -6.48 1.29 14.62
CA TYR A 296 -5.12 1.84 14.55
C TYR A 296 -5.01 3.22 15.20
N VAL A 297 -5.93 4.13 14.88
CA VAL A 297 -5.95 5.48 15.46
C VAL A 297 -6.02 5.41 16.98
N LYS A 298 -6.92 4.56 17.52
CA LYS A 298 -7.03 4.33 18.96
C LYS A 298 -5.73 3.80 19.56
N PHE A 299 -5.13 2.79 18.97
CA PHE A 299 -3.88 2.19 19.42
C PHE A 299 -2.73 3.21 19.38
N LEU A 300 -2.51 3.87 18.25
CA LEU A 300 -1.42 4.81 18.04
C LEU A 300 -1.55 6.07 18.93
N THR A 301 -2.77 6.49 19.24
CA THR A 301 -3.03 7.59 20.19
C THR A 301 -2.68 7.17 21.62
N VAL A 302 -3.10 5.97 22.04
CA VAL A 302 -2.82 5.46 23.40
C VAL A 302 -1.31 5.22 23.60
N THR A 303 -0.59 4.79 22.59
CA THR A 303 0.88 4.61 22.65
C THR A 303 1.66 5.91 22.49
N GLY A 304 1.01 7.01 22.15
CA GLY A 304 1.66 8.32 21.92
C GLY A 304 2.35 8.42 20.56
N SER A 305 2.08 7.48 19.64
CA SER A 305 2.63 7.50 18.28
C SER A 305 1.90 8.48 17.35
N LEU A 306 0.64 8.81 17.65
CA LEU A 306 -0.13 9.86 16.98
C LEU A 306 -0.41 11.02 17.94
N ASN A 307 -0.15 12.25 17.49
CA ASN A 307 -0.48 13.47 18.22
C ASN A 307 -1.95 13.86 18.11
N SER A 308 -2.59 13.52 16.99
CA SER A 308 -4.01 13.80 16.72
C SER A 308 -4.61 12.73 15.82
N ALA A 309 -5.89 12.43 16.02
CA ALA A 309 -6.60 11.49 15.16
C ALA A 309 -6.81 12.08 13.75
N PRO A 310 -6.35 11.41 12.70
CA PRO A 310 -6.61 11.84 11.33
C PRO A 310 -8.08 11.63 10.94
N ASP A 311 -8.55 12.43 10.00
CA ASP A 311 -9.88 12.30 9.40
C ASP A 311 -9.86 11.18 8.34
N LEU A 312 -10.34 10.00 8.70
CA LEU A 312 -10.37 8.85 7.81
C LEU A 312 -11.25 9.06 6.57
N GLU A 313 -12.29 9.92 6.65
CA GLU A 313 -13.14 10.25 5.50
C GLU A 313 -12.38 11.06 4.43
N LYS A 314 -11.40 11.85 4.85
CA LYS A 314 -10.52 12.56 3.92
C LYS A 314 -9.37 11.70 3.42
N LEU A 315 -8.93 10.74 4.23
CA LEU A 315 -7.83 9.85 3.89
C LEU A 315 -8.26 8.80 2.87
N ILE A 316 -9.41 8.13 3.11
CA ILE A 316 -9.91 7.03 2.28
C ILE A 316 -10.77 7.59 1.16
N ASN A 317 -10.31 7.45 -0.09
CA ASN A 317 -10.99 8.01 -1.25
C ASN A 317 -11.43 6.92 -2.24
N PRO A 318 -12.65 6.35 -2.10
CA PRO A 318 -13.14 5.30 -2.97
C PRO A 318 -13.49 5.77 -4.39
N SER A 319 -13.41 7.06 -4.70
CA SER A 319 -13.73 7.58 -6.05
C SER A 319 -12.75 7.13 -7.14
N PHE A 320 -11.61 6.58 -6.75
CA PHE A 320 -10.61 6.07 -7.68
C PHE A 320 -10.87 4.63 -8.14
N ILE A 321 -11.70 3.87 -7.42
CA ILE A 321 -12.01 2.45 -7.72
C ILE A 321 -13.48 2.22 -8.14
N GLN A 322 -14.17 3.28 -8.59
CA GLN A 322 -15.56 3.21 -9.06
C GLN A 322 -15.69 2.51 -10.42
#